data_9aa04312e2618175e46ea96bafd8aea2
#
_entry.id   9aa04312e2618175e46ea96bafd8aea2
#
_cell.length_a   1.000
_cell.length_b   1.000
_cell.length_c   1.000
_cell.angle_alpha   90.00
_cell.angle_beta   90.00
_cell.angle_gamma   90.00
#
_symmetry.space_group_name_H-M   'P 1'
#
loop_
_entity.id
_entity.type
_entity.pdbx_description
1 polymer ?
#
loop_
_entity_poly.entity_id
_entity_poly.type
_entity_poly.pdbx_seq_one_letter_code
_entity_poly.pdbx_strand_id
1 'polypeptide(L)'
;MEILVPTPLSPPAIDPAELRRCLGSFVTGVTVITALTEDGVPIGMTANSFNSVSLDPPLIVWSLRLNAGSFPVYSKAKRFVVNILSEEQVDISNRFAKPGPDRFAGVAVTPGLDGVPLIDGCAAHLECRTEATHPGGDHVLFLGRVERIARTPRKPLAFGAGKYMVVHPHDINAMNADLGSGNVASLNAIHLARPVLEDLNRETDKTVGLGVWGNFGPTLIWWIESSKPLDMRLRCGMVLPLLGSATGKVFAAFSSPELTDPYIEAELVAAQRSGNAPFASREAVDEHLAMVRERRLGSIRDAFMPDINESVVHGDSAPVFDAAGKIVLALTMMRDAARFDENDPAIERLRDAARRLSARLGYRQ
;
A
#
# COMPACT_ATOMS: atom_id res chain seq x y z
N MET A 1 43.25 41.96 24.13
CA MET A 1 42.89 40.53 23.97
C MET A 1 41.71 40.49 22.99
N GLU A 2 42.02 40.41 21.68
CA GLU A 2 41.01 40.36 20.63
C GLU A 2 40.35 38.96 20.66
N ILE A 3 39.05 38.97 20.81
CA ILE A 3 38.24 37.77 20.73
C ILE A 3 38.16 37.40 19.24
N LEU A 4 38.92 36.38 18.82
CA LEU A 4 38.78 35.74 17.51
C LEU A 4 37.38 35.14 17.42
N VAL A 5 36.49 35.82 16.71
CA VAL A 5 35.20 35.27 16.30
C VAL A 5 35.50 34.22 15.20
N PRO A 6 35.18 32.93 15.39
CA PRO A 6 35.41 31.93 14.34
C PRO A 6 34.54 32.28 13.13
N THR A 7 35.18 32.35 11.97
CA THR A 7 34.48 32.51 10.68
C THR A 7 33.52 31.36 10.53
N PRO A 8 32.21 31.60 10.25
CA PRO A 8 31.27 30.52 10.02
C PRO A 8 31.74 29.69 8.84
N LEU A 9 31.93 28.39 9.07
CA LEU A 9 32.22 27.43 8.01
C LEU A 9 31.07 27.48 7.00
N SER A 10 31.38 27.71 5.73
CA SER A 10 30.42 27.60 4.64
C SER A 10 29.80 26.18 4.70
N PRO A 11 28.46 26.04 4.61
CA PRO A 11 27.85 24.72 4.63
C PRO A 11 28.42 23.87 3.48
N PRO A 12 28.63 22.57 3.69
CA PRO A 12 29.14 21.69 2.66
C PRO A 12 28.23 21.73 1.43
N ALA A 13 28.81 21.66 0.24
CA ALA A 13 28.06 21.60 -1.02
C ALA A 13 27.10 20.40 -1.00
N ILE A 14 25.82 20.64 -1.27
CA ILE A 14 24.81 19.59 -1.31
C ILE A 14 25.02 18.73 -2.56
N ASP A 15 25.18 17.42 -2.39
CA ASP A 15 25.21 16.47 -3.49
C ASP A 15 23.83 16.45 -4.21
N PRO A 16 23.78 16.76 -5.52
CA PRO A 16 22.53 16.76 -6.27
C PRO A 16 21.80 15.40 -6.28
N ALA A 17 22.53 14.28 -6.19
CA ALA A 17 21.93 12.95 -6.14
C ALA A 17 21.26 12.70 -4.79
N GLU A 18 21.90 13.12 -3.69
CA GLU A 18 21.32 13.03 -2.35
C GLU A 18 20.11 13.95 -2.18
N LEU A 19 20.22 15.19 -2.68
CA LEU A 19 19.08 16.11 -2.69
C LEU A 19 17.88 15.49 -3.42
N ARG A 20 18.10 14.86 -4.57
CA ARG A 20 17.03 14.20 -5.33
C ARG A 20 16.43 13.03 -4.55
N ARG A 21 17.23 12.25 -3.81
CA ARG A 21 16.72 11.18 -2.93
C ARG A 21 15.86 11.73 -1.81
N CYS A 22 16.32 12.80 -1.14
CA CYS A 22 15.54 13.47 -0.09
C CYS A 22 14.22 14.02 -0.62
N LEU A 23 14.24 14.74 -1.76
CA LEU A 23 13.03 15.26 -2.39
C LEU A 23 12.09 14.13 -2.83
N GLY A 24 12.63 12.99 -3.27
CA GLY A 24 11.86 11.80 -3.64
C GLY A 24 11.08 11.17 -2.47
N SER A 25 11.44 11.47 -1.21
CA SER A 25 10.67 11.03 -0.03
C SER A 25 9.34 11.76 0.12
N PHE A 26 9.15 12.89 -0.57
CA PHE A 26 7.88 13.60 -0.64
C PHE A 26 7.03 13.01 -1.76
N VAL A 27 5.99 12.24 -1.39
CA VAL A 27 5.04 11.68 -2.33
C VAL A 27 4.16 12.78 -2.89
N THR A 28 4.11 12.88 -4.23
CA THR A 28 3.29 13.86 -4.97
C THR A 28 2.21 13.15 -5.78
N GLY A 29 1.18 13.89 -6.18
CA GLY A 29 0.35 13.50 -7.31
C GLY A 29 1.13 13.58 -8.62
N VAL A 30 0.59 12.97 -9.66
CA VAL A 30 1.11 13.08 -11.04
C VAL A 30 0.12 13.85 -11.89
N THR A 31 0.62 14.86 -12.59
CA THR A 31 -0.19 15.68 -13.49
C THR A 31 0.37 15.66 -14.90
N VAL A 32 -0.49 15.91 -15.89
CA VAL A 32 -0.08 16.35 -17.22
C VAL A 32 -0.57 17.78 -17.41
N ILE A 33 0.36 18.68 -17.65
CA ILE A 33 0.03 20.06 -18.01
C ILE A 33 -0.18 20.11 -19.52
N THR A 34 -1.36 20.56 -19.96
CA THR A 34 -1.68 20.73 -21.38
C THR A 34 -1.87 22.20 -21.73
N ALA A 35 -1.50 22.58 -22.95
CA ALA A 35 -1.68 23.91 -23.50
C ALA A 35 -1.80 23.83 -25.04
N LEU A 36 -2.00 24.96 -25.67
CA LEU A 36 -1.95 25.10 -27.14
C LEU A 36 -0.77 25.98 -27.54
N THR A 37 -0.16 25.65 -28.69
CA THR A 37 0.75 26.58 -29.37
C THR A 37 -0.02 27.79 -29.93
N GLU A 38 0.69 28.80 -30.42
CA GLU A 38 0.08 29.94 -31.11
C GLU A 38 -0.73 29.52 -32.34
N ASP A 39 -0.33 28.41 -32.99
CA ASP A 39 -1.05 27.83 -34.16
C ASP A 39 -2.17 26.85 -33.74
N GLY A 40 -2.50 26.76 -32.46
CA GLY A 40 -3.56 25.89 -31.96
C GLY A 40 -3.19 24.40 -31.86
N VAL A 41 -1.89 24.03 -31.95
CA VAL A 41 -1.46 22.63 -31.83
C VAL A 41 -1.35 22.25 -30.36
N PRO A 42 -1.96 21.11 -29.93
CA PRO A 42 -1.89 20.64 -28.56
C PRO A 42 -0.48 20.26 -28.13
N ILE A 43 -0.09 20.72 -26.95
CA ILE A 43 1.11 20.26 -26.26
C ILE A 43 0.76 19.77 -24.87
N GLY A 44 1.60 18.86 -24.34
CA GLY A 44 1.43 18.34 -22.99
C GLY A 44 2.76 17.83 -22.42
N MET A 45 2.89 17.87 -21.11
CA MET A 45 4.04 17.33 -20.39
C MET A 45 3.66 16.82 -19.01
N THR A 46 4.27 15.74 -18.58
CA THR A 46 4.11 15.21 -17.22
C THR A 46 4.89 16.08 -16.24
N ALA A 47 4.21 16.47 -15.15
CA ALA A 47 4.79 17.25 -14.07
C ALA A 47 4.31 16.74 -12.71
N ASN A 48 5.22 16.70 -11.75
CA ASN A 48 4.92 16.44 -10.34
C ASN A 48 5.21 17.66 -9.45
N SER A 49 5.55 18.78 -10.05
CA SER A 49 5.84 20.06 -9.37
C SER A 49 4.60 20.89 -9.05
N PHE A 50 3.40 20.35 -9.39
CA PHE A 50 2.12 21.02 -9.13
C PHE A 50 1.81 21.12 -7.64
N ASN A 51 1.39 22.31 -7.18
CA ASN A 51 0.90 22.55 -5.83
C ASN A 51 -0.18 23.66 -5.79
N SER A 52 -1.02 23.62 -4.74
CA SER A 52 -1.95 24.71 -4.43
C SER A 52 -1.21 25.90 -3.80
N VAL A 53 -1.69 27.12 -4.07
CA VAL A 53 -1.11 28.36 -3.50
C VAL A 53 -2.14 29.09 -2.64
N SER A 54 -3.37 29.33 -3.18
CA SER A 54 -4.41 30.08 -2.52
C SER A 54 -5.79 29.58 -2.92
N LEU A 55 -6.76 29.71 -2.02
CA LEU A 55 -8.18 29.44 -2.34
C LEU A 55 -8.94 30.70 -2.71
N ASP A 56 -8.51 31.87 -2.22
CA ASP A 56 -9.07 33.16 -2.58
C ASP A 56 -7.95 34.22 -2.71
N PRO A 57 -7.64 34.63 -3.95
CA PRO A 57 -8.10 34.05 -5.21
C PRO A 57 -7.61 32.63 -5.42
N PRO A 58 -8.28 31.79 -6.23
CA PRO A 58 -7.89 30.40 -6.46
C PRO A 58 -6.64 30.32 -7.33
N LEU A 59 -5.49 30.06 -6.71
CA LEU A 59 -4.18 30.04 -7.35
C LEU A 59 -3.48 28.70 -7.15
N ILE A 60 -2.81 28.28 -8.22
CA ILE A 60 -1.92 27.09 -8.21
C ILE A 60 -0.54 27.44 -8.77
N VAL A 61 0.45 26.60 -8.47
CA VAL A 61 1.81 26.73 -9.03
C VAL A 61 2.27 25.38 -9.60
N TRP A 62 3.05 25.45 -10.66
CA TRP A 62 3.86 24.36 -11.18
C TRP A 62 5.16 24.90 -11.76
N SER A 63 6.15 24.05 -12.00
CA SER A 63 7.44 24.51 -12.51
C SER A 63 7.90 23.72 -13.74
N LEU A 64 8.67 24.41 -14.59
CA LEU A 64 9.23 23.87 -15.83
C LEU A 64 10.70 24.28 -15.96
N ARG A 65 11.53 23.35 -16.36
CA ARG A 65 12.95 23.65 -16.65
C ARG A 65 13.10 24.62 -17.79
N LEU A 66 14.02 25.57 -17.66
CA LEU A 66 14.37 26.55 -18.71
C LEU A 66 14.81 25.90 -20.02
N ASN A 67 15.51 24.75 -19.94
CA ASN A 67 16.00 24.00 -21.10
C ASN A 67 15.00 22.97 -21.65
N ALA A 68 13.76 22.92 -21.15
CA ALA A 68 12.74 22.03 -21.69
C ALA A 68 12.31 22.48 -23.08
N GLY A 69 12.23 21.57 -24.06
CA GLY A 69 11.83 21.87 -25.41
C GLY A 69 10.41 22.49 -25.53
N SER A 70 9.54 22.26 -24.54
CA SER A 70 8.21 22.83 -24.44
C SER A 70 8.16 24.22 -23.78
N PHE A 71 9.28 24.68 -23.17
CA PHE A 71 9.34 25.96 -22.46
C PHE A 71 8.87 27.16 -23.33
N PRO A 72 9.32 27.33 -24.62
CA PRO A 72 8.91 28.46 -25.45
C PRO A 72 7.39 28.55 -25.65
N VAL A 73 6.69 27.40 -25.63
CA VAL A 73 5.22 27.38 -25.78
C VAL A 73 4.56 27.78 -24.48
N TYR A 74 4.93 27.13 -23.35
CA TYR A 74 4.31 27.46 -22.06
C TYR A 74 4.59 28.89 -21.61
N SER A 75 5.75 29.47 -21.94
CA SER A 75 6.08 30.86 -21.61
C SER A 75 5.17 31.88 -22.27
N LYS A 76 4.52 31.52 -23.39
CA LYS A 76 3.58 32.34 -24.14
C LYS A 76 2.10 31.95 -23.93
N ALA A 77 1.87 30.75 -23.40
CA ALA A 77 0.52 30.24 -23.24
C ALA A 77 -0.28 31.06 -22.22
N LYS A 78 -1.38 31.64 -22.69
CA LYS A 78 -2.30 32.39 -21.83
C LYS A 78 -3.12 31.48 -20.92
N ARG A 79 -3.33 30.22 -21.34
CA ARG A 79 -4.10 29.20 -20.65
C ARG A 79 -3.35 27.87 -20.65
N PHE A 80 -3.59 27.12 -19.60
CA PHE A 80 -3.16 25.72 -19.50
C PHE A 80 -4.16 24.94 -18.65
N VAL A 81 -4.13 23.62 -18.78
CA VAL A 81 -4.91 22.73 -17.93
C VAL A 81 -3.97 21.85 -17.13
N VAL A 82 -4.27 21.71 -15.84
CA VAL A 82 -3.67 20.70 -14.97
C VAL A 82 -4.58 19.49 -14.99
N ASN A 83 -4.17 18.43 -15.66
CA ASN A 83 -4.85 17.13 -15.67
C ASN A 83 -4.23 16.27 -14.56
N ILE A 84 -4.95 16.08 -13.44
CA ILE A 84 -4.51 15.20 -12.33
C ILE A 84 -4.82 13.77 -12.73
N LEU A 85 -3.79 12.99 -13.01
CA LEU A 85 -3.94 11.62 -13.54
C LEU A 85 -4.58 10.69 -12.51
N SER A 86 -5.36 9.72 -13.00
CA SER A 86 -5.86 8.61 -12.20
C SER A 86 -4.83 7.47 -12.09
N GLU A 87 -4.99 6.60 -11.08
CA GLU A 87 -4.10 5.44 -10.84
C GLU A 87 -3.97 4.52 -12.06
N GLU A 88 -4.96 4.53 -12.96
CA GLU A 88 -5.00 3.73 -14.19
C GLU A 88 -4.17 4.37 -15.33
N GLN A 89 -3.69 5.62 -15.19
CA GLN A 89 -3.07 6.40 -16.25
C GLN A 89 -1.54 6.45 -16.20
N VAL A 90 -0.88 5.38 -15.74
CA VAL A 90 0.59 5.27 -15.75
C VAL A 90 1.15 5.41 -17.16
N ASP A 91 0.50 4.82 -18.16
CA ASP A 91 0.95 4.90 -19.58
C ASP A 91 0.85 6.32 -20.14
N ILE A 92 -0.19 7.07 -19.77
CA ILE A 92 -0.34 8.48 -20.11
C ILE A 92 0.80 9.27 -19.47
N SER A 93 1.07 9.08 -18.18
CA SER A 93 2.19 9.73 -17.51
C SER A 93 3.52 9.48 -18.22
N ASN A 94 3.84 8.23 -18.54
CA ASN A 94 5.07 7.83 -19.22
C ASN A 94 5.18 8.44 -20.62
N ARG A 95 4.08 8.54 -21.34
CA ARG A 95 4.02 9.11 -22.69
C ARG A 95 4.35 10.60 -22.67
N PHE A 96 3.71 11.36 -21.79
CA PHE A 96 3.93 12.80 -21.69
C PHE A 96 5.23 13.19 -20.98
N ALA A 97 5.90 12.24 -20.28
CA ALA A 97 7.22 12.44 -19.69
C ALA A 97 8.36 12.39 -20.72
N LYS A 98 8.16 11.71 -21.85
CA LYS A 98 9.21 11.55 -22.89
C LYS A 98 9.07 12.60 -23.99
N PRO A 99 10.18 13.10 -24.56
CA PRO A 99 10.14 13.90 -25.77
C PRO A 99 9.60 13.07 -26.95
N GLY A 100 8.80 13.69 -27.82
CA GLY A 100 8.26 13.01 -28.99
C GLY A 100 7.27 13.92 -29.75
N PRO A 101 7.08 13.72 -31.07
CA PRO A 101 6.27 14.62 -31.91
C PRO A 101 4.78 14.43 -31.70
N ASP A 102 4.31 13.24 -31.35
CA ASP A 102 2.86 12.93 -31.32
C ASP A 102 2.45 12.28 -29.99
N ARG A 103 2.46 13.09 -28.93
CA ARG A 103 2.10 12.61 -27.58
C ARG A 103 0.61 12.40 -27.42
N PHE A 104 -0.21 13.06 -28.24
CA PHE A 104 -1.67 12.95 -28.19
C PHE A 104 -2.24 11.82 -29.05
N ALA A 105 -1.42 11.14 -29.89
CA ALA A 105 -1.90 10.04 -30.72
C ALA A 105 -2.58 8.95 -29.87
N GLY A 106 -3.87 8.68 -30.14
CA GLY A 106 -4.66 7.71 -29.42
C GLY A 106 -4.99 8.07 -27.96
N VAL A 107 -4.71 9.30 -27.53
CA VAL A 107 -5.16 9.80 -26.22
C VAL A 107 -6.53 10.48 -26.39
N ALA A 108 -7.52 9.97 -25.65
CA ALA A 108 -8.85 10.58 -25.64
C ALA A 108 -8.78 11.93 -24.91
N VAL A 109 -9.28 12.98 -25.56
CA VAL A 109 -9.31 14.33 -25.00
C VAL A 109 -10.63 15.03 -25.29
N THR A 110 -11.05 15.86 -24.37
CA THR A 110 -12.21 16.76 -24.52
C THR A 110 -11.71 18.20 -24.56
N PRO A 111 -12.24 19.09 -25.44
CA PRO A 111 -11.84 20.48 -25.49
C PRO A 111 -12.31 21.23 -24.23
N GLY A 112 -11.38 21.93 -23.58
CA GLY A 112 -11.64 22.82 -22.47
C GLY A 112 -11.84 24.27 -22.88
N LEU A 113 -11.60 25.20 -21.94
CA LEU A 113 -11.61 26.63 -22.19
C LEU A 113 -10.60 27.01 -23.29
N ASP A 114 -11.02 27.79 -24.26
CA ASP A 114 -10.23 28.18 -25.43
C ASP A 114 -9.66 26.99 -26.22
N GLY A 115 -10.29 25.79 -26.12
CA GLY A 115 -9.88 24.59 -26.85
C GLY A 115 -8.66 23.84 -26.24
N VAL A 116 -8.17 24.26 -25.09
CA VAL A 116 -7.05 23.54 -24.41
C VAL A 116 -7.49 22.12 -24.03
N PRO A 117 -6.75 21.05 -24.40
CA PRO A 117 -7.23 19.69 -24.21
C PRO A 117 -7.25 19.26 -22.73
N LEU A 118 -8.39 18.69 -22.34
CA LEU A 118 -8.59 17.93 -21.11
C LEU A 118 -8.35 16.45 -21.43
N ILE A 119 -7.45 15.78 -20.74
CA ILE A 119 -7.22 14.34 -20.93
C ILE A 119 -8.33 13.56 -20.24
N ASP A 120 -9.04 12.72 -20.98
CA ASP A 120 -10.15 11.95 -20.45
C ASP A 120 -9.67 10.90 -19.42
N GLY A 121 -10.51 10.56 -18.44
CA GLY A 121 -10.20 9.54 -17.44
C GLY A 121 -9.35 10.02 -16.26
N CYS A 122 -9.03 11.30 -16.18
CA CYS A 122 -8.31 11.89 -15.05
C CYS A 122 -9.14 11.90 -13.75
N ALA A 123 -8.47 11.98 -12.61
CA ALA A 123 -9.11 12.17 -11.31
C ALA A 123 -9.70 13.59 -11.18
N ALA A 124 -9.01 14.58 -11.71
CA ALA A 124 -9.53 15.96 -11.76
C ALA A 124 -8.87 16.78 -12.87
N HIS A 125 -9.54 17.88 -13.24
CA HIS A 125 -9.03 18.91 -14.15
C HIS A 125 -9.15 20.28 -13.50
N LEU A 126 -8.08 21.09 -13.64
CA LEU A 126 -8.09 22.51 -13.29
C LEU A 126 -7.73 23.28 -14.55
N GLU A 127 -8.68 24.06 -15.05
CA GLU A 127 -8.48 24.93 -16.23
C GLU A 127 -8.06 26.29 -15.73
N CYS A 128 -6.86 26.69 -16.13
CA CYS A 128 -6.19 27.85 -15.56
C CYS A 128 -5.86 28.91 -16.62
N ARG A 129 -5.96 30.18 -16.23
CA ARG A 129 -5.31 31.28 -16.89
C ARG A 129 -3.93 31.52 -16.27
N THR A 130 -2.91 31.73 -17.09
CA THR A 130 -1.58 32.13 -16.60
C THR A 130 -1.67 33.49 -15.94
N GLU A 131 -1.37 33.58 -14.65
CA GLU A 131 -1.42 34.80 -13.86
C GLU A 131 -0.07 35.52 -13.84
N ALA A 132 1.00 34.78 -13.56
CA ALA A 132 2.36 35.28 -13.51
C ALA A 132 3.37 34.15 -13.71
N THR A 133 4.61 34.53 -14.03
CA THR A 133 5.76 33.64 -14.04
C THR A 133 6.88 34.22 -13.21
N HIS A 134 7.63 33.35 -12.48
CA HIS A 134 8.73 33.76 -11.62
C HIS A 134 9.97 32.89 -11.85
N PRO A 135 11.18 33.45 -11.87
CA PRO A 135 12.39 32.66 -11.93
C PRO A 135 12.55 31.78 -10.68
N GLY A 136 12.97 30.53 -10.86
CA GLY A 136 13.19 29.55 -9.82
C GLY A 136 14.49 28.75 -10.06
N GLY A 137 15.62 29.42 -10.18
CA GLY A 137 16.90 28.78 -10.48
C GLY A 137 16.97 28.25 -11.91
N ASP A 138 17.13 26.95 -12.13
CA ASP A 138 17.11 26.30 -13.44
C ASP A 138 15.68 26.02 -13.97
N HIS A 139 14.65 26.48 -13.22
CA HIS A 139 13.24 26.38 -13.56
C HIS A 139 12.56 27.76 -13.62
N VAL A 140 11.39 27.78 -14.23
CA VAL A 140 10.42 28.88 -14.13
C VAL A 140 9.20 28.35 -13.39
N LEU A 141 8.69 29.13 -12.43
CA LEU A 141 7.44 28.89 -11.74
C LEU A 141 6.31 29.55 -12.52
N PHE A 142 5.25 28.80 -12.80
CA PHE A 142 4.04 29.28 -13.44
C PHE A 142 2.93 29.39 -12.39
N LEU A 143 2.45 30.59 -12.14
CA LEU A 143 1.30 30.84 -11.29
C LEU A 143 0.05 30.86 -12.16
N GLY A 144 -0.90 30.00 -11.87
CA GLY A 144 -2.16 29.90 -12.60
C GLY A 144 -3.35 30.26 -11.74
N ARG A 145 -4.26 31.08 -12.28
CA ARG A 145 -5.57 31.32 -11.68
C ARG A 145 -6.54 30.26 -12.20
N VAL A 146 -7.12 29.50 -11.30
CA VAL A 146 -8.11 28.46 -11.63
C VAL A 146 -9.44 29.15 -11.98
N GLU A 147 -9.97 28.85 -13.16
CA GLU A 147 -11.22 29.41 -13.64
C GLU A 147 -12.34 28.38 -13.75
N ARG A 148 -12.00 27.11 -13.98
CA ARG A 148 -12.95 25.99 -14.00
C ARG A 148 -12.31 24.72 -13.46
N ILE A 149 -13.12 23.91 -12.77
CA ILE A 149 -12.70 22.64 -12.21
C ILE A 149 -13.69 21.52 -12.57
N ALA A 150 -13.16 20.31 -12.71
CA ALA A 150 -13.95 19.09 -12.78
C ALA A 150 -13.28 18.01 -11.94
N ARG A 151 -14.06 17.14 -11.29
CA ARG A 151 -13.59 16.03 -10.47
C ARG A 151 -14.37 14.78 -10.78
N THR A 152 -13.68 13.64 -10.78
CA THR A 152 -14.26 12.30 -10.93
C THR A 152 -14.06 11.50 -9.65
N PRO A 153 -14.76 10.38 -9.44
CA PRO A 153 -14.51 9.50 -8.28
C PRO A 153 -13.24 8.63 -8.42
N ARG A 154 -12.43 8.82 -9.46
CA ARG A 154 -11.21 8.05 -9.69
C ARG A 154 -10.13 8.40 -8.66
N LYS A 155 -9.35 7.40 -8.25
CA LYS A 155 -8.22 7.61 -7.36
C LYS A 155 -7.06 8.25 -8.10
N PRO A 156 -6.34 9.21 -7.48
CA PRO A 156 -5.21 9.88 -8.13
C PRO A 156 -3.98 8.96 -8.22
N LEU A 157 -3.22 9.12 -9.30
CA LEU A 157 -1.90 8.53 -9.47
C LEU A 157 -0.90 9.27 -8.58
N ALA A 158 -0.11 8.53 -7.81
CA ALA A 158 0.95 9.09 -6.97
C ALA A 158 2.36 8.67 -7.43
N PHE A 159 3.35 9.48 -7.09
CA PHE A 159 4.75 9.25 -7.40
C PHE A 159 5.64 9.63 -6.23
N GLY A 160 6.57 8.74 -5.88
CA GLY A 160 7.55 8.98 -4.82
C GLY A 160 8.72 8.00 -4.95
N ALA A 161 9.90 8.38 -4.47
CA ALA A 161 11.11 7.58 -4.55
C ALA A 161 11.40 6.99 -5.95
N GLY A 162 11.04 7.72 -7.02
CA GLY A 162 11.23 7.29 -8.40
C GLY A 162 10.24 6.24 -8.92
N LYS A 163 9.16 5.97 -8.19
CA LYS A 163 8.17 4.93 -8.52
C LYS A 163 6.74 5.48 -8.48
N TYR A 164 5.87 4.93 -9.34
CA TYR A 164 4.44 5.13 -9.20
C TYR A 164 3.91 4.36 -8.00
N MET A 165 2.92 4.94 -7.32
CA MET A 165 2.35 4.40 -6.08
C MET A 165 0.82 4.43 -6.17
N VAL A 166 0.18 3.47 -5.51
CA VAL A 166 -1.25 3.50 -5.21
C VAL A 166 -1.42 4.10 -3.81
N VAL A 167 -2.29 5.08 -3.68
CA VAL A 167 -2.55 5.77 -2.41
C VAL A 167 -3.84 5.26 -1.80
N HIS A 168 -3.78 4.92 -0.53
CA HIS A 168 -4.96 4.57 0.26
C HIS A 168 -5.14 5.58 1.38
N PRO A 169 -6.39 5.98 1.69
CA PRO A 169 -6.66 6.80 2.88
C PRO A 169 -6.13 6.13 4.14
N HIS A 170 -5.54 6.92 5.03
CA HIS A 170 -5.05 6.42 6.32
C HIS A 170 -6.22 6.05 7.26
N ASP A 171 -7.35 6.72 7.12
CA ASP A 171 -8.56 6.45 7.90
C ASP A 171 -9.49 5.50 7.14
N ILE A 172 -9.39 4.21 7.48
CA ILE A 172 -10.21 3.15 6.89
C ILE A 172 -11.66 3.23 7.37
N ASN A 173 -11.92 3.80 8.54
CA ASN A 173 -13.27 3.91 9.08
C ASN A 173 -14.14 4.88 8.26
N ALA A 174 -13.56 5.93 7.68
CA ALA A 174 -14.28 6.84 6.79
C ALA A 174 -14.74 6.18 5.49
N MET A 175 -14.01 5.15 5.02
CA MET A 175 -14.41 4.38 3.83
C MET A 175 -15.46 3.29 4.13
N ASN A 176 -15.48 2.75 5.35
CA ASN A 176 -16.41 1.68 5.72
C ASN A 176 -17.85 2.17 5.96
N ALA A 177 -18.06 3.47 6.16
CA ALA A 177 -19.40 4.04 6.35
C ALA A 177 -20.27 3.98 5.08
N ASP A 178 -19.66 3.91 3.89
CA ASP A 178 -20.38 3.94 2.59
C ASP A 178 -20.34 2.61 1.80
N LEU A 179 -19.49 1.67 2.19
CA LEU A 179 -19.27 0.44 1.42
C LEU A 179 -19.73 -0.78 2.21
N GLY A 180 -21.03 -1.03 2.27
CA GLY A 180 -21.69 -2.13 2.96
C GLY A 180 -21.31 -3.56 2.51
N SER A 181 -20.08 -3.82 2.11
CA SER A 181 -19.60 -5.17 1.83
C SER A 181 -18.29 -5.47 2.60
N GLY A 182 -18.32 -6.50 3.44
CA GLY A 182 -17.15 -7.01 4.19
C GLY A 182 -15.93 -7.32 3.33
N ASN A 183 -16.09 -7.48 2.02
CA ASN A 183 -15.02 -7.78 1.07
C ASN A 183 -14.04 -6.61 0.87
N VAL A 184 -14.52 -5.36 0.91
CA VAL A 184 -13.66 -4.18 0.69
C VAL A 184 -12.79 -3.90 1.91
N ALA A 185 -13.33 -4.10 3.13
CA ALA A 185 -12.56 -4.00 4.36
C ALA A 185 -11.42 -5.01 4.39
N SER A 186 -11.67 -6.25 3.93
CA SER A 186 -10.66 -7.30 3.82
C SER A 186 -9.56 -6.95 2.81
N LEU A 187 -9.90 -6.39 1.64
CA LEU A 187 -8.94 -5.96 0.64
C LEU A 187 -8.02 -4.84 1.15
N ASN A 188 -8.57 -3.86 1.86
CA ASN A 188 -7.78 -2.80 2.48
C ASN A 188 -6.85 -3.33 3.58
N ALA A 189 -7.33 -4.29 4.38
CA ALA A 189 -6.51 -4.94 5.40
C ALA A 189 -5.32 -5.68 4.79
N ILE A 190 -5.52 -6.40 3.68
CA ILE A 190 -4.46 -7.10 2.92
C ILE A 190 -3.42 -6.09 2.41
N HIS A 191 -3.86 -4.96 1.88
CA HIS A 191 -2.99 -3.92 1.34
C HIS A 191 -2.09 -3.30 2.42
N LEU A 192 -2.66 -3.03 3.60
CA LEU A 192 -1.92 -2.52 4.75
C LEU A 192 -1.01 -3.57 5.40
N ALA A 193 -1.33 -4.85 5.26
CA ALA A 193 -0.54 -5.95 5.83
C ALA A 193 0.78 -6.18 5.07
N ARG A 194 0.81 -5.93 3.76
CA ARG A 194 1.98 -6.21 2.93
C ARG A 194 3.28 -5.59 3.46
N PRO A 195 3.39 -4.25 3.65
CA PRO A 195 4.63 -3.66 4.18
C PRO A 195 4.96 -4.17 5.59
N VAL A 196 3.95 -4.48 6.41
CA VAL A 196 4.16 -5.03 7.75
C VAL A 196 4.79 -6.42 7.70
N LEU A 197 4.38 -7.26 6.73
CA LEU A 197 5.00 -8.58 6.51
C LEU A 197 6.42 -8.47 5.97
N GLU A 198 6.66 -7.55 5.03
CA GLU A 198 8.00 -7.30 4.49
C GLU A 198 8.98 -6.84 5.58
N ASP A 199 8.51 -5.95 6.50
CA ASP A 199 9.29 -5.51 7.66
C ASP A 199 9.54 -6.66 8.64
N LEU A 200 8.50 -7.42 8.99
CA LEU A 200 8.61 -8.57 9.90
C LEU A 200 9.60 -9.63 9.38
N ASN A 201 9.53 -9.97 8.10
CA ASN A 201 10.47 -10.89 7.45
C ASN A 201 11.91 -10.35 7.53
N ARG A 202 12.13 -9.08 7.19
CA ARG A 202 13.44 -8.43 7.21
C ARG A 202 14.05 -8.37 8.62
N GLU A 203 13.21 -8.04 9.63
CA GLU A 203 13.66 -7.89 11.01
C GLU A 203 13.94 -9.22 11.71
N THR A 204 13.26 -10.30 11.30
CA THR A 204 13.34 -11.59 11.98
C THR A 204 14.09 -12.64 11.19
N ASP A 205 14.27 -12.46 9.89
CA ASP A 205 14.73 -13.49 8.93
C ASP A 205 13.95 -14.81 9.08
N LYS A 206 12.64 -14.71 9.29
CA LYS A 206 11.73 -15.87 9.36
C LYS A 206 10.81 -15.86 8.15
N THR A 207 10.37 -17.04 7.76
CA THR A 207 9.32 -17.19 6.78
C THR A 207 8.00 -16.69 7.36
N VAL A 208 7.34 -15.76 6.67
CA VAL A 208 6.11 -15.13 7.14
C VAL A 208 5.00 -15.28 6.11
N GLY A 209 3.76 -15.35 6.60
CA GLY A 209 2.59 -15.53 5.76
C GLY A 209 1.40 -14.71 6.25
N LEU A 210 0.47 -14.45 5.32
CA LEU A 210 -0.79 -13.77 5.57
C LEU A 210 -1.95 -14.73 5.26
N GLY A 211 -2.78 -14.97 6.27
CA GLY A 211 -4.00 -15.76 6.15
C GLY A 211 -5.25 -14.90 6.23
N VAL A 212 -6.26 -15.29 5.46
CA VAL A 212 -7.64 -14.76 5.51
C VAL A 212 -8.61 -15.90 5.68
N TRP A 213 -9.85 -15.60 6.09
CA TRP A 213 -10.93 -16.57 5.96
C TRP A 213 -11.47 -16.56 4.53
N GLY A 214 -11.24 -17.63 3.79
CA GLY A 214 -11.73 -17.84 2.42
C GLY A 214 -13.04 -18.63 2.40
N ASN A 215 -13.48 -19.01 1.20
CA ASN A 215 -14.74 -19.75 1.02
C ASN A 215 -14.76 -21.13 1.68
N PHE A 216 -13.59 -21.73 1.91
CA PHE A 216 -13.44 -23.10 2.43
C PHE A 216 -12.65 -23.11 3.75
N GLY A 217 -12.49 -21.99 4.43
CA GLY A 217 -11.74 -21.88 5.68
C GLY A 217 -10.51 -20.99 5.58
N PRO A 218 -9.59 -21.09 6.56
CA PRO A 218 -8.37 -20.29 6.59
C PRO A 218 -7.52 -20.51 5.35
N THR A 219 -7.26 -19.43 4.60
CA THR A 219 -6.59 -19.49 3.30
C THR A 219 -5.33 -18.65 3.32
N LEU A 220 -4.19 -19.21 2.91
CA LEU A 220 -2.93 -18.50 2.75
C LEU A 220 -2.97 -17.65 1.48
N ILE A 221 -2.79 -16.32 1.60
CA ILE A 221 -2.87 -15.41 0.45
C ILE A 221 -1.56 -14.69 0.13
N TRP A 222 -0.61 -14.69 1.05
CA TRP A 222 0.71 -14.10 0.88
C TRP A 222 1.77 -14.89 1.62
N TRP A 223 2.98 -14.93 1.06
CA TRP A 223 4.09 -15.71 1.59
C TRP A 223 5.42 -15.04 1.25
N ILE A 224 6.30 -14.88 2.25
CA ILE A 224 7.66 -14.38 2.09
C ILE A 224 8.60 -15.33 2.80
N GLU A 225 9.55 -15.89 2.07
CA GLU A 225 10.52 -16.82 2.62
C GLU A 225 11.63 -16.10 3.38
N SER A 226 12.22 -16.81 4.36
CA SER A 226 13.46 -16.38 5.03
C SER A 226 14.67 -16.56 4.10
N SER A 227 15.84 -16.03 4.50
CA SER A 227 17.10 -16.25 3.78
C SER A 227 17.49 -17.74 3.68
N LYS A 228 16.92 -18.57 4.54
CA LYS A 228 17.03 -20.03 4.54
C LYS A 228 15.63 -20.62 4.40
N PRO A 229 15.15 -20.82 3.16
CA PRO A 229 13.81 -21.31 2.91
C PRO A 229 13.56 -22.65 3.64
N LEU A 230 12.34 -22.80 4.13
CA LEU A 230 11.85 -24.05 4.69
C LEU A 230 11.45 -24.97 3.53
N ASP A 231 11.70 -26.26 3.70
CA ASP A 231 11.26 -27.25 2.72
C ASP A 231 9.75 -27.48 2.85
N MET A 232 9.01 -26.60 2.24
CA MET A 232 7.55 -26.54 2.32
C MET A 232 6.92 -26.33 0.95
N ARG A 233 5.83 -27.05 0.69
CA ARG A 233 5.03 -26.92 -0.55
C ARG A 233 3.85 -25.97 -0.39
N LEU A 234 3.92 -25.00 0.54
CA LEU A 234 2.88 -24.01 0.72
C LEU A 234 2.76 -23.10 -0.54
N ARG A 235 1.54 -22.84 -0.93
CA ARG A 235 1.22 -21.97 -2.06
C ARG A 235 0.09 -21.02 -1.68
N CYS A 236 0.12 -19.81 -2.22
CA CYS A 236 -1.00 -18.91 -2.11
C CYS A 236 -2.27 -19.55 -2.70
N GLY A 237 -3.40 -19.40 -1.99
CA GLY A 237 -4.66 -20.05 -2.31
C GLY A 237 -4.90 -21.37 -1.57
N MET A 238 -3.92 -21.93 -0.87
CA MET A 238 -4.12 -23.14 -0.07
C MET A 238 -5.01 -22.86 1.13
N VAL A 239 -5.99 -23.73 1.34
CA VAL A 239 -6.82 -23.79 2.56
C VAL A 239 -6.03 -24.57 3.61
N LEU A 240 -5.88 -23.98 4.78
CA LEU A 240 -5.13 -24.56 5.89
C LEU A 240 -6.10 -25.25 6.85
N PRO A 241 -5.69 -26.38 7.47
CA PRO A 241 -6.51 -27.04 8.50
C PRO A 241 -6.80 -26.07 9.65
N LEU A 242 -8.04 -26.12 10.16
CA LEU A 242 -8.47 -25.22 11.23
C LEU A 242 -7.79 -25.53 12.56
N LEU A 243 -7.73 -26.79 12.94
CA LEU A 243 -7.09 -27.26 14.17
C LEU A 243 -5.61 -27.64 13.94
N GLY A 244 -5.26 -28.02 12.73
CA GLY A 244 -3.94 -28.50 12.35
C GLY A 244 -2.94 -27.40 11.97
N SER A 245 -3.34 -26.11 11.93
CA SER A 245 -2.42 -25.01 11.61
C SER A 245 -2.50 -23.88 12.63
N ALA A 246 -1.40 -23.11 12.79
CA ALA A 246 -1.37 -21.94 13.67
C ALA A 246 -2.37 -20.86 13.20
N THR A 247 -2.44 -20.62 11.90
CA THR A 247 -3.41 -19.71 11.26
C THR A 247 -4.84 -20.14 11.50
N GLY A 248 -5.12 -21.43 11.34
CA GLY A 248 -6.46 -22.01 11.58
C GLY A 248 -6.90 -21.82 13.02
N LYS A 249 -6.04 -22.14 14.00
CA LYS A 249 -6.34 -21.98 15.44
C LYS A 249 -6.69 -20.53 15.81
N VAL A 250 -6.04 -19.55 15.17
CA VAL A 250 -6.37 -18.13 15.37
C VAL A 250 -7.75 -17.81 14.81
N PHE A 251 -8.09 -18.26 13.62
CA PHE A 251 -9.44 -18.06 13.09
C PHE A 251 -10.48 -18.83 13.91
N ALA A 252 -10.21 -20.04 14.33
CA ALA A 252 -11.11 -20.80 15.21
C ALA A 252 -11.37 -20.11 16.56
N ALA A 253 -10.33 -19.46 17.12
CA ALA A 253 -10.44 -18.78 18.40
C ALA A 253 -11.22 -17.45 18.34
N PHE A 254 -11.15 -16.72 17.22
CA PHE A 254 -11.63 -15.34 17.14
C PHE A 254 -12.76 -15.11 16.13
N SER A 255 -13.12 -16.10 15.33
CA SER A 255 -14.34 -16.05 14.50
C SER A 255 -15.57 -16.52 15.29
N SER A 256 -16.77 -16.25 14.73
CA SER A 256 -17.99 -16.72 15.38
C SER A 256 -18.11 -18.25 15.32
N PRO A 257 -18.69 -18.88 16.35
CA PRO A 257 -18.88 -20.34 16.36
C PRO A 257 -19.69 -20.84 15.17
N GLU A 258 -20.71 -20.10 14.73
CA GLU A 258 -21.54 -20.47 13.57
C GLU A 258 -20.69 -20.65 12.29
N LEU A 259 -19.58 -19.91 12.19
CA LEU A 259 -18.66 -20.01 11.06
C LEU A 259 -17.68 -21.17 11.21
N THR A 260 -17.21 -21.45 12.42
CA THR A 260 -16.06 -22.36 12.65
C THR A 260 -16.46 -23.76 13.11
N ASP A 261 -17.58 -23.90 13.83
CA ASP A 261 -18.02 -25.20 14.41
C ASP A 261 -18.17 -26.31 13.36
N PRO A 262 -18.77 -26.08 12.18
CA PRO A 262 -18.87 -27.13 11.16
C PRO A 262 -17.52 -27.68 10.70
N TYR A 263 -16.50 -26.81 10.64
CA TYR A 263 -15.14 -27.23 10.28
C TYR A 263 -14.44 -27.96 11.42
N ILE A 264 -14.59 -27.48 12.66
CA ILE A 264 -14.04 -28.12 13.86
C ILE A 264 -14.58 -29.55 13.98
N GLU A 265 -15.89 -29.73 13.85
CA GLU A 265 -16.54 -31.04 13.92
C GLU A 265 -16.06 -31.97 12.81
N ALA A 266 -15.98 -31.47 11.58
CA ALA A 266 -15.50 -32.24 10.44
C ALA A 266 -14.05 -32.71 10.64
N GLU A 267 -13.17 -31.82 11.12
CA GLU A 267 -11.75 -32.16 11.39
C GLU A 267 -11.62 -33.15 12.55
N LEU A 268 -12.39 -33.02 13.62
CA LEU A 268 -12.39 -34.00 14.73
C LEU A 268 -12.81 -35.38 14.27
N VAL A 269 -13.89 -35.49 13.49
CA VAL A 269 -14.35 -36.77 12.93
C VAL A 269 -13.30 -37.39 12.00
N ALA A 270 -12.70 -36.59 11.13
CA ALA A 270 -11.65 -37.05 10.21
C ALA A 270 -10.41 -37.54 10.97
N ALA A 271 -9.98 -36.80 12.00
CA ALA A 271 -8.83 -37.14 12.84
C ALA A 271 -9.04 -38.42 13.65
N GLN A 272 -10.24 -38.62 14.21
CA GLN A 272 -10.59 -39.87 14.90
C GLN A 272 -10.54 -41.10 13.98
N ARG A 273 -10.99 -40.94 12.74
CA ARG A 273 -10.95 -42.03 11.73
C ARG A 273 -9.53 -42.39 11.31
N SER A 274 -8.65 -41.40 11.24
CA SER A 274 -7.25 -41.60 10.84
C SER A 274 -6.35 -42.07 12.00
N GLY A 275 -6.84 -42.04 13.24
CA GLY A 275 -6.07 -42.36 14.43
C GLY A 275 -5.01 -41.32 14.79
N ASN A 276 -5.04 -40.15 14.15
CA ASN A 276 -4.09 -39.04 14.37
C ASN A 276 -4.84 -37.77 14.79
N ALA A 277 -5.56 -37.84 15.91
CA ALA A 277 -6.36 -36.73 16.41
C ALA A 277 -5.51 -35.81 17.27
N PRO A 278 -5.33 -34.52 16.87
CA PRO A 278 -4.58 -33.52 17.65
C PRO A 278 -5.32 -33.16 18.95
N PHE A 279 -6.60 -33.44 19.04
CA PHE A 279 -7.44 -33.23 20.23
C PHE A 279 -8.31 -34.46 20.48
N ALA A 280 -8.44 -34.83 21.76
CA ALA A 280 -9.21 -36.01 22.15
C ALA A 280 -10.74 -35.79 22.07
N SER A 281 -11.21 -34.55 22.27
CA SER A 281 -12.62 -34.19 22.29
C SER A 281 -12.84 -32.73 21.90
N ARG A 282 -14.12 -32.33 21.77
CA ARG A 282 -14.52 -30.94 21.55
C ARG A 282 -14.12 -30.05 22.73
N GLU A 283 -14.28 -30.52 23.95
CA GLU A 283 -13.91 -29.79 25.16
C GLU A 283 -12.41 -29.46 25.18
N ALA A 284 -11.55 -30.41 24.77
CA ALA A 284 -10.11 -30.16 24.65
C ALA A 284 -9.79 -29.09 23.57
N VAL A 285 -10.57 -29.04 22.49
CA VAL A 285 -10.46 -27.95 21.49
C VAL A 285 -10.85 -26.61 22.12
N ASP A 286 -11.98 -26.55 22.83
CA ASP A 286 -12.49 -25.31 23.41
C ASP A 286 -11.54 -24.75 24.48
N GLU A 287 -10.95 -25.60 25.31
CA GLU A 287 -9.90 -25.22 26.26
C GLU A 287 -8.66 -24.67 25.56
N HIS A 288 -8.23 -25.34 24.49
CA HIS A 288 -7.09 -24.86 23.71
C HIS A 288 -7.36 -23.50 23.04
N LEU A 289 -8.54 -23.33 22.47
CA LEU A 289 -8.95 -22.05 21.85
C LEU A 289 -9.10 -20.93 22.89
N ALA A 290 -9.47 -21.24 24.14
CA ALA A 290 -9.47 -20.27 25.23
C ALA A 290 -8.03 -19.75 25.52
N MET A 291 -7.04 -20.66 25.54
CA MET A 291 -5.64 -20.26 25.68
C MET A 291 -5.15 -19.42 24.50
N VAL A 292 -5.58 -19.73 23.26
CA VAL A 292 -5.25 -18.91 22.07
C VAL A 292 -5.84 -17.51 22.20
N ARG A 293 -7.07 -17.37 22.72
CA ARG A 293 -7.71 -16.06 22.96
C ARG A 293 -6.95 -15.24 24.00
N GLU A 294 -6.58 -15.86 25.13
CA GLU A 294 -5.85 -15.21 26.21
C GLU A 294 -4.47 -14.72 25.73
N ARG A 295 -3.73 -15.58 25.04
CA ARG A 295 -2.37 -15.27 24.55
C ARG A 295 -2.38 -14.41 23.29
N ARG A 296 -3.50 -14.29 22.58
CA ARG A 296 -3.58 -13.73 21.23
C ARG A 296 -2.54 -14.32 20.28
N LEU A 297 -2.34 -15.63 20.41
CA LEU A 297 -1.34 -16.36 19.65
C LEU A 297 -1.79 -17.81 19.45
N GLY A 298 -1.97 -18.22 18.22
CA GLY A 298 -2.11 -19.62 17.84
C GLY A 298 -0.74 -20.21 17.55
N SER A 299 -0.47 -21.37 18.09
CA SER A 299 0.82 -22.05 17.87
C SER A 299 0.61 -23.48 17.43
N ILE A 300 1.52 -23.95 16.56
CA ILE A 300 1.66 -25.37 16.23
C ILE A 300 3.12 -25.76 16.42
N ARG A 301 3.32 -26.92 17.06
CA ARG A 301 4.63 -27.49 17.28
C ARG A 301 4.71 -28.84 16.59
N ASP A 302 5.87 -29.16 16.08
CA ASP A 302 6.15 -30.42 15.40
C ASP A 302 5.14 -30.73 14.28
N ALA A 303 4.73 -29.68 13.54
CA ALA A 303 3.80 -29.86 12.45
C ALA A 303 4.48 -30.64 11.32
N PHE A 304 3.99 -31.83 11.09
CA PHE A 304 4.32 -32.63 9.93
C PHE A 304 3.04 -32.88 9.12
N MET A 305 2.97 -32.28 7.97
CA MET A 305 1.88 -32.46 7.01
C MET A 305 2.49 -32.98 5.71
N PRO A 306 2.41 -34.30 5.43
CA PRO A 306 3.13 -34.94 4.32
C PRO A 306 2.90 -34.28 2.95
N ASP A 307 1.73 -33.67 2.76
CA ASP A 307 1.37 -32.99 1.52
C ASP A 307 1.90 -31.54 1.43
N ILE A 308 2.37 -30.97 2.55
CA ILE A 308 2.76 -29.56 2.70
C ILE A 308 4.23 -29.38 3.00
N ASN A 309 4.81 -30.21 3.88
CA ASN A 309 6.18 -30.08 4.32
C ASN A 309 6.90 -31.44 4.43
N GLU A 310 8.18 -31.47 4.04
CA GLU A 310 9.06 -32.61 4.16
C GLU A 310 9.82 -32.61 5.49
N SER A 311 9.94 -31.44 6.14
CA SER A 311 10.57 -31.26 7.46
C SER A 311 9.54 -30.85 8.51
N VAL A 312 9.88 -31.12 9.77
CA VAL A 312 9.07 -30.67 10.91
C VAL A 312 9.21 -29.17 11.10
N VAL A 313 8.11 -28.46 11.15
CA VAL A 313 8.07 -27.01 11.31
C VAL A 313 7.25 -26.58 12.52
N HIS A 314 7.64 -25.45 13.09
CA HIS A 314 6.88 -24.74 14.11
C HIS A 314 6.26 -23.50 13.49
N GLY A 315 4.99 -23.25 13.79
CA GLY A 315 4.26 -22.09 13.34
C GLY A 315 3.65 -21.31 14.50
N ASP A 316 3.72 -19.99 14.43
CA ASP A 316 3.06 -19.07 15.34
C ASP A 316 2.26 -18.08 14.52
N SER A 317 1.01 -17.78 14.94
CA SER A 317 0.10 -16.89 14.24
C SER A 317 -0.57 -15.93 15.20
N ALA A 318 -0.65 -14.66 14.83
CA ALA A 318 -1.28 -13.61 15.61
C ALA A 318 -2.48 -13.00 14.85
N PRO A 319 -3.61 -12.75 15.55
CA PRO A 319 -4.82 -12.20 14.96
C PRO A 319 -4.69 -10.71 14.66
N VAL A 320 -5.34 -10.28 13.58
CA VAL A 320 -5.50 -8.88 13.22
C VAL A 320 -6.99 -8.55 13.16
N PHE A 321 -7.38 -7.51 13.89
CA PHE A 321 -8.77 -7.10 14.06
C PHE A 321 -9.08 -5.80 13.33
N ASP A 322 -10.31 -5.66 12.86
CA ASP A 322 -10.87 -4.41 12.36
C ASP A 322 -11.42 -3.52 13.49
N ALA A 323 -11.97 -2.35 13.13
CA ALA A 323 -12.56 -1.40 14.07
C ALA A 323 -13.74 -1.96 14.89
N ALA A 324 -14.42 -2.99 14.37
CA ALA A 324 -15.53 -3.68 15.06
C ALA A 324 -15.05 -4.81 15.98
N GLY A 325 -13.73 -5.05 16.06
CA GLY A 325 -13.14 -6.15 16.83
C GLY A 325 -13.28 -7.52 16.15
N LYS A 326 -13.66 -7.54 14.89
CA LYS A 326 -13.74 -8.77 14.10
C LYS A 326 -12.35 -9.13 13.57
N ILE A 327 -11.98 -10.41 13.63
CA ILE A 327 -10.77 -10.89 12.98
C ILE A 327 -10.90 -10.79 11.45
N VAL A 328 -9.92 -10.15 10.80
CA VAL A 328 -9.89 -9.98 9.34
C VAL A 328 -8.69 -10.66 8.69
N LEU A 329 -7.58 -10.76 9.40
CA LEU A 329 -6.34 -11.37 8.95
C LEU A 329 -5.68 -12.15 10.07
N ALA A 330 -4.77 -13.06 9.71
CA ALA A 330 -3.82 -13.69 10.61
C ALA A 330 -2.41 -13.53 10.03
N LEU A 331 -1.49 -12.94 10.81
CA LEU A 331 -0.07 -12.92 10.49
C LEU A 331 0.57 -14.18 11.05
N THR A 332 1.26 -14.93 10.20
CA THR A 332 1.88 -16.20 10.59
C THR A 332 3.38 -16.16 10.35
N MET A 333 4.13 -16.70 11.27
CA MET A 333 5.57 -16.89 11.18
C MET A 333 5.89 -18.37 11.31
N MET A 334 6.79 -18.87 10.47
CA MET A 334 7.23 -20.25 10.48
C MET A 334 8.73 -20.38 10.70
N ARG A 335 9.11 -21.45 11.39
CA ARG A 335 10.48 -21.74 11.81
C ARG A 335 10.76 -23.22 11.64
N ASP A 336 12.02 -23.54 11.34
CA ASP A 336 12.54 -24.90 11.39
C ASP A 336 12.51 -25.41 12.84
N ALA A 337 11.93 -26.60 13.07
CA ALA A 337 11.86 -27.22 14.40
C ALA A 337 13.23 -27.46 14.99
N ALA A 338 14.24 -27.76 14.18
CA ALA A 338 15.62 -28.01 14.65
C ALA A 338 16.29 -26.73 15.23
N ARG A 339 15.72 -25.56 15.02
CA ARG A 339 16.23 -24.27 15.50
C ARG A 339 15.23 -23.54 16.39
N PHE A 340 14.39 -24.30 17.06
CA PHE A 340 13.33 -23.75 17.89
C PHE A 340 13.89 -23.25 19.26
N ASP A 341 13.52 -21.99 19.57
CA ASP A 341 13.66 -21.37 20.87
C ASP A 341 12.31 -20.87 21.32
N GLU A 342 11.81 -21.28 22.48
CA GLU A 342 10.53 -20.82 23.04
C GLU A 342 10.54 -19.33 23.38
N ASN A 343 11.72 -18.79 23.68
CA ASN A 343 11.92 -17.38 24.01
C ASN A 343 12.38 -16.54 22.82
N ASP A 344 12.22 -17.04 21.58
CA ASP A 344 12.62 -16.32 20.38
C ASP A 344 11.90 -14.94 20.35
N PRO A 345 12.65 -13.82 20.40
CA PRO A 345 12.06 -12.48 20.39
C PRO A 345 11.23 -12.19 19.13
N ALA A 346 11.36 -13.02 18.10
CA ALA A 346 10.55 -12.93 16.89
C ALA A 346 9.04 -13.15 17.17
N ILE A 347 8.69 -13.89 18.22
CA ILE A 347 7.28 -14.09 18.62
C ILE A 347 6.66 -12.75 19.08
N GLU A 348 7.38 -11.98 19.90
CA GLU A 348 6.89 -10.66 20.33
C GLU A 348 6.83 -9.68 19.16
N ARG A 349 7.77 -9.74 18.22
CA ARG A 349 7.71 -8.94 16.99
C ARG A 349 6.49 -9.27 16.12
N LEU A 350 6.11 -10.55 16.03
CA LEU A 350 4.89 -10.99 15.36
C LEU A 350 3.63 -10.40 16.02
N ARG A 351 3.57 -10.48 17.37
CA ARG A 351 2.45 -9.89 18.14
C ARG A 351 2.38 -8.37 17.97
N ASP A 352 3.52 -7.69 18.03
CA ASP A 352 3.60 -6.25 17.81
C ASP A 352 3.17 -5.83 16.41
N ALA A 353 3.58 -6.58 15.39
CA ALA A 353 3.18 -6.37 14.02
C ALA A 353 1.65 -6.50 13.86
N ALA A 354 1.05 -7.54 14.44
CA ALA A 354 -0.39 -7.75 14.41
C ALA A 354 -1.16 -6.65 15.19
N ARG A 355 -0.65 -6.20 16.35
CA ARG A 355 -1.24 -5.09 17.12
C ARG A 355 -1.18 -3.78 16.34
N ARG A 356 -0.02 -3.43 15.77
CA ARG A 356 0.14 -2.21 14.94
C ARG A 356 -0.79 -2.22 13.74
N LEU A 357 -0.92 -3.37 13.07
CA LEU A 357 -1.83 -3.50 11.94
C LEU A 357 -3.30 -3.37 12.36
N SER A 358 -3.69 -4.00 13.48
CA SER A 358 -5.05 -3.86 14.04
C SER A 358 -5.36 -2.41 14.41
N ALA A 359 -4.42 -1.69 15.03
CA ALA A 359 -4.57 -0.27 15.35
C ALA A 359 -4.74 0.59 14.08
N ARG A 360 -4.00 0.30 13.01
CA ARG A 360 -4.17 0.96 11.70
C ARG A 360 -5.51 0.64 11.05
N LEU A 361 -6.12 -0.48 11.38
CA LEU A 361 -7.47 -0.88 10.96
C LEU A 361 -8.56 -0.32 11.89
N GLY A 362 -8.19 0.53 12.84
CA GLY A 362 -9.12 1.21 13.75
C GLY A 362 -9.49 0.41 15.00
N TYR A 363 -8.87 -0.75 15.24
CA TYR A 363 -9.10 -1.52 16.46
C TYR A 363 -8.55 -0.78 17.68
N ARG A 364 -9.41 -0.53 18.66
CA ARG A 364 -9.05 0.04 19.97
C ARG A 364 -9.17 -1.06 21.03
N GLN A 365 -8.05 -1.32 21.71
CA GLN A 365 -8.03 -2.25 22.86
C GLN A 365 -8.76 -1.65 24.06
#